data_d6dd97f262c366f2f4f64bf5cbb3fc36
#
_entry.id   d6dd97f262c366f2f4f64bf5cbb3fc36
#
_cell.length_a   1.000
_cell.length_b   1.000
_cell.length_c   1.000
_cell.angle_alpha   90.00
_cell.angle_beta   90.00
_cell.angle_gamma   90.00
#
_symmetry.space_group_name_H-M   'P 1'
#
loop_
_entity.id
_entity.type
_entity.pdbx_description
1 polymer ?
#
loop_
_entity_poly.entity_id
_entity_poly.type
_entity_poly.pdbx_seq_one_letter_code
_entity_poly.pdbx_strand_id
1 'polypeptide(L)'
;RSFGPIYSVTVGEVAQLIYRFKESRQTLITEDVGNGFTRALYSTWLSYLSPEQFAYTVPSYSDDRGVFCEVLKTKNAGQFSFFTAHPGITRGGHYHHSKNEKFIVIRGSACFKFENIVTSERYELNVSSDDFKIVETVPGWTHNITNNGSDELVVMLWANEIFNRSEPDTIARVLS
;
A
#
# COMPACT_ATOMS: atom_id res chain seq x y z
N ARG A 1 -5.01 40.04 20.28
CA ARG A 1 -5.41 38.68 19.79
C ARG A 1 -4.17 38.08 19.15
N SER A 2 -3.65 36.99 19.69
CA SER A 2 -2.58 36.23 19.04
C SER A 2 -3.21 35.42 17.90
N PHE A 3 -2.70 35.58 16.69
CA PHE A 3 -3.00 34.71 15.57
C PHE A 3 -1.90 33.64 15.51
N GLY A 4 -2.21 32.40 15.71
CA GLY A 4 -1.26 31.31 15.62
C GLY A 4 -1.89 30.11 14.94
N PRO A 5 -1.11 29.16 14.48
CA PRO A 5 0.36 29.15 14.42
C PRO A 5 0.91 30.05 13.27
N ILE A 6 2.11 30.60 13.46
CA ILE A 6 2.86 31.34 12.44
C ILE A 6 4.00 30.45 11.95
N TYR A 7 4.16 30.36 10.63
CA TYR A 7 5.22 29.59 9.97
C TYR A 7 6.13 30.55 9.18
N SER A 8 7.45 30.39 9.35
CA SER A 8 8.44 31.12 8.56
C SER A 8 9.00 30.22 7.47
N VAL A 9 8.71 30.53 6.22
CA VAL A 9 9.10 29.73 5.06
C VAL A 9 9.43 30.67 3.90
N THR A 10 10.26 30.22 2.96
CA THR A 10 10.56 30.97 1.75
C THR A 10 9.46 30.78 0.70
N VAL A 11 9.33 31.75 -0.21
CA VAL A 11 8.41 31.64 -1.37
C VAL A 11 8.74 30.41 -2.22
N GLY A 12 10.05 30.08 -2.35
CA GLY A 12 10.50 28.89 -3.08
C GLY A 12 10.01 27.58 -2.46
N GLU A 13 10.05 27.44 -1.13
CA GLU A 13 9.53 26.27 -0.42
C GLU A 13 8.02 26.13 -0.60
N VAL A 14 7.27 27.22 -0.52
CA VAL A 14 5.82 27.22 -0.79
C VAL A 14 5.54 26.73 -2.20
N ALA A 15 6.21 27.29 -3.21
CA ALA A 15 6.02 26.92 -4.61
C ALA A 15 6.32 25.45 -4.86
N GLN A 16 7.43 24.93 -4.31
CA GLN A 16 7.82 23.52 -4.42
C GLN A 16 6.79 22.58 -3.77
N LEU A 17 6.27 22.93 -2.59
CA LEU A 17 5.25 22.11 -1.93
C LEU A 17 3.95 22.06 -2.75
N ILE A 18 3.47 23.19 -3.25
CA ILE A 18 2.27 23.23 -4.10
C ILE A 18 2.47 22.38 -5.36
N TYR A 19 3.66 22.44 -5.99
CA TYR A 19 3.98 21.60 -7.13
C TYR A 19 3.92 20.12 -6.78
N ARG A 20 4.54 19.69 -5.67
CA ARG A 20 4.49 18.31 -5.19
C ARG A 20 3.06 17.87 -4.84
N PHE A 21 2.22 18.72 -4.28
CA PHE A 21 0.80 18.39 -4.03
C PHE A 21 0.06 18.11 -5.34
N LYS A 22 0.33 18.88 -6.39
CA LYS A 22 -0.24 18.63 -7.71
C LYS A 22 0.27 17.29 -8.30
N GLU A 23 1.57 17.04 -8.22
CA GLU A 23 2.18 15.80 -8.72
C GLU A 23 1.72 14.56 -7.95
N SER A 24 1.40 14.69 -6.65
CA SER A 24 0.98 13.56 -5.82
C SER A 24 -0.23 12.81 -6.37
N ARG A 25 -1.07 13.46 -7.15
CA ARG A 25 -2.23 12.83 -7.80
C ARG A 25 -1.86 11.89 -8.96
N GLN A 26 -0.65 12.02 -9.50
CA GLN A 26 -0.10 11.17 -10.56
C GLN A 26 0.90 10.15 -9.99
N THR A 27 1.78 10.59 -9.10
CA THR A 27 2.82 9.74 -8.50
C THR A 27 2.31 8.92 -7.33
N LEU A 28 1.18 9.32 -6.73
CA LEU A 28 0.60 8.83 -5.48
C LEU A 28 1.48 9.10 -4.25
N ILE A 29 2.61 9.81 -4.40
CA ILE A 29 3.52 10.16 -3.31
C ILE A 29 2.97 11.39 -2.59
N THR A 30 2.51 11.18 -1.37
CA THR A 30 2.00 12.23 -0.50
C THR A 30 3.10 12.74 0.43
N GLU A 31 3.20 14.06 0.58
CA GLU A 31 4.09 14.70 1.56
C GLU A 31 3.58 14.47 2.99
N ASP A 32 4.37 14.86 3.99
CA ASP A 32 4.01 14.75 5.42
C ASP A 32 2.94 15.78 5.80
N VAL A 33 1.71 15.53 5.35
CA VAL A 33 0.56 16.44 5.49
C VAL A 33 -0.17 16.32 6.83
N GLY A 34 0.40 15.58 7.78
CA GLY A 34 -0.24 15.32 9.08
C GLY A 34 -0.13 16.47 10.08
N ASN A 35 0.88 17.34 9.98
CA ASN A 35 1.15 18.41 10.94
C ASN A 35 1.82 19.63 10.30
N GLY A 36 1.99 20.69 11.09
CA GLY A 36 2.79 21.86 10.79
C GLY A 36 2.35 22.63 9.54
N PHE A 37 3.32 23.32 8.94
CA PHE A 37 3.11 24.16 7.76
C PHE A 37 2.58 23.36 6.55
N THR A 38 3.15 22.17 6.31
CA THR A 38 2.76 21.33 5.17
C THR A 38 1.27 20.96 5.24
N ARG A 39 0.77 20.60 6.44
CA ARG A 39 -0.67 20.33 6.66
C ARG A 39 -1.53 21.56 6.35
N ALA A 40 -1.15 22.73 6.87
CA ALA A 40 -1.90 23.95 6.67
C ALA A 40 -1.95 24.34 5.17
N LEU A 41 -0.79 24.29 4.50
CA LEU A 41 -0.68 24.60 3.09
C LEU A 41 -1.45 23.59 2.21
N TYR A 42 -1.37 22.30 2.53
CA TYR A 42 -2.09 21.27 1.79
C TYR A 42 -3.61 21.42 1.91
N SER A 43 -4.11 21.68 3.11
CA SER A 43 -5.54 21.94 3.33
C SER A 43 -6.01 23.18 2.55
N THR A 44 -5.19 24.23 2.54
CA THR A 44 -5.45 25.43 1.74
C THR A 44 -5.45 25.11 0.25
N TRP A 45 -4.44 24.39 -0.25
CA TRP A 45 -4.38 23.98 -1.66
C TRP A 45 -5.60 23.17 -2.08
N LEU A 46 -6.04 22.19 -1.25
CA LEU A 46 -7.24 21.42 -1.52
C LEU A 46 -8.50 22.28 -1.62
N SER A 47 -8.60 23.34 -0.81
CA SER A 47 -9.78 24.24 -0.84
C SER A 47 -9.90 25.08 -2.11
N TYR A 48 -8.84 25.15 -2.92
CA TYR A 48 -8.85 25.83 -4.22
C TYR A 48 -9.15 24.90 -5.41
N LEU A 49 -9.33 23.58 -5.15
CA LEU A 49 -9.70 22.66 -6.23
C LEU A 49 -11.16 22.87 -6.64
N SER A 50 -11.40 22.84 -7.95
CA SER A 50 -12.77 22.80 -8.47
C SER A 50 -13.41 21.42 -8.19
N PRO A 51 -14.75 21.32 -8.15
CA PRO A 51 -15.46 20.05 -7.89
C PRO A 51 -15.05 18.90 -8.80
N GLU A 52 -14.72 19.17 -10.07
CA GLU A 52 -14.28 18.18 -11.05
C GLU A 52 -12.92 17.56 -10.65
N GLN A 53 -12.16 18.26 -9.83
CA GLN A 53 -10.86 17.84 -9.34
C GLN A 53 -10.92 17.08 -8.01
N PHE A 54 -12.11 16.82 -7.43
CA PHE A 54 -12.22 16.08 -6.15
C PHE A 54 -11.91 14.59 -6.28
N ALA A 55 -11.97 14.06 -7.49
CA ALA A 55 -11.63 12.67 -7.78
C ALA A 55 -10.53 12.58 -8.84
N TYR A 56 -9.74 11.51 -8.76
CA TYR A 56 -8.74 11.18 -9.77
C TYR A 56 -8.55 9.66 -9.83
N THR A 57 -8.16 9.19 -11.03
CA THR A 57 -7.91 7.76 -11.27
C THR A 57 -6.52 7.39 -10.79
N VAL A 58 -6.43 6.23 -10.13
CA VAL A 58 -5.14 5.64 -9.73
C VAL A 58 -4.68 4.61 -10.77
N PRO A 59 -3.35 4.38 -10.89
CA PRO A 59 -2.82 3.32 -11.73
C PRO A 59 -3.35 1.94 -11.30
N SER A 60 -3.83 1.17 -12.26
CA SER A 60 -4.26 -0.21 -12.06
C SER A 60 -3.58 -1.14 -13.06
N TYR A 61 -3.23 -2.34 -12.60
CA TYR A 61 -2.53 -3.36 -13.37
C TYR A 61 -3.36 -4.64 -13.33
N SER A 62 -3.88 -5.03 -14.48
CA SER A 62 -4.75 -6.21 -14.62
C SER A 62 -4.02 -7.33 -15.34
N ASP A 63 -4.22 -8.57 -14.89
CA ASP A 63 -3.79 -9.80 -15.54
C ASP A 63 -4.80 -10.92 -15.25
N ASP A 64 -4.52 -12.15 -15.67
CA ASP A 64 -5.42 -13.31 -15.49
C ASP A 64 -5.69 -13.67 -14.01
N ARG A 65 -4.93 -13.11 -13.09
CA ARG A 65 -5.10 -13.31 -11.62
C ARG A 65 -6.10 -12.34 -11.02
N GLY A 66 -6.32 -11.19 -11.66
CA GLY A 66 -7.15 -10.09 -11.17
C GLY A 66 -6.45 -8.74 -11.32
N VAL A 67 -6.76 -7.79 -10.45
CA VAL A 67 -6.27 -6.41 -10.51
C VAL A 67 -5.34 -6.12 -9.34
N PHE A 68 -4.31 -5.31 -9.56
CA PHE A 68 -3.50 -4.67 -8.53
C PHE A 68 -3.58 -3.14 -8.70
N CYS A 69 -3.83 -2.42 -7.62
CA CYS A 69 -3.87 -0.95 -7.60
C CYS A 69 -2.99 -0.39 -6.51
N GLU A 70 -2.18 0.59 -6.87
CA GLU A 70 -1.49 1.44 -5.91
C GLU A 70 -2.44 2.56 -5.48
N VAL A 71 -2.53 2.85 -4.18
CA VAL A 71 -3.48 3.83 -3.65
C VAL A 71 -2.77 5.05 -3.08
N LEU A 72 -1.74 4.83 -2.28
CA LEU A 72 -1.02 5.88 -1.57
C LEU A 72 0.43 5.44 -1.33
N LYS A 73 1.35 6.38 -1.53
CA LYS A 73 2.77 6.23 -1.20
C LYS A 73 3.19 7.38 -0.29
N THR A 74 4.03 7.09 0.68
CA THR A 74 4.64 8.09 1.54
C THR A 74 6.14 7.84 1.64
N LYS A 75 6.93 8.90 1.70
CA LYS A 75 8.40 8.79 1.72
C LYS A 75 8.94 8.02 2.93
N ASN A 76 8.24 8.13 4.06
CA ASN A 76 8.71 7.64 5.35
C ASN A 76 7.87 6.50 5.94
N ALA A 77 6.70 6.20 5.35
CA ALA A 77 5.76 5.22 5.89
C ALA A 77 5.25 4.23 4.84
N GLY A 78 5.98 4.06 3.74
CA GLY A 78 5.75 3.01 2.77
C GLY A 78 4.60 3.25 1.78
N GLN A 79 4.00 2.15 1.34
CA GLN A 79 3.01 2.12 0.26
C GLN A 79 1.74 1.39 0.70
N PHE A 80 0.60 1.97 0.36
CA PHE A 80 -0.71 1.37 0.53
C PHE A 80 -1.28 0.96 -0.83
N SER A 81 -1.74 -0.29 -0.95
CA SER A 81 -2.21 -0.88 -2.21
C SER A 81 -3.37 -1.82 -1.95
N PHE A 82 -4.06 -2.27 -2.98
CA PHE A 82 -4.94 -3.41 -2.92
C PHE A 82 -4.76 -4.31 -4.15
N PHE A 83 -5.16 -5.55 -4.03
CA PHE A 83 -5.30 -6.45 -5.18
C PHE A 83 -6.57 -7.26 -5.09
N THR A 84 -7.00 -7.75 -6.25
CA THR A 84 -8.03 -8.78 -6.36
C THR A 84 -7.42 -10.10 -6.82
N ALA A 85 -8.11 -11.20 -6.53
CA ALA A 85 -7.78 -12.52 -7.07
C ALA A 85 -9.06 -13.30 -7.37
N HIS A 86 -9.13 -13.89 -8.56
CA HIS A 86 -10.23 -14.77 -8.93
C HIS A 86 -10.23 -16.05 -8.09
N PRO A 87 -11.34 -16.77 -7.97
CA PRO A 87 -11.42 -18.05 -7.26
C PRO A 87 -10.30 -19.02 -7.66
N GLY A 88 -9.63 -19.63 -6.67
CA GLY A 88 -8.54 -20.59 -6.87
C GLY A 88 -7.19 -19.95 -7.21
N ILE A 89 -7.12 -18.64 -7.46
CA ILE A 89 -5.86 -17.96 -7.83
C ILE A 89 -4.99 -17.72 -6.61
N THR A 90 -3.70 -17.99 -6.79
CA THR A 90 -2.64 -17.73 -5.81
C THR A 90 -1.77 -16.57 -6.23
N ARG A 91 -1.49 -15.65 -5.30
CA ARG A 91 -0.53 -14.56 -5.41
C ARG A 91 0.58 -14.71 -4.37
N GLY A 92 1.76 -14.12 -4.63
CA GLY A 92 2.93 -14.24 -3.77
C GLY A 92 3.96 -15.21 -4.33
N GLY A 93 4.46 -16.16 -3.54
CA GLY A 93 5.54 -17.06 -3.93
C GLY A 93 6.90 -16.38 -3.84
N HIS A 94 7.11 -15.60 -2.79
CA HIS A 94 8.35 -14.88 -2.53
C HIS A 94 8.56 -14.65 -1.02
N TYR A 95 9.77 -14.23 -0.66
CA TYR A 95 10.10 -13.77 0.69
C TYR A 95 10.85 -12.44 0.63
N HIS A 96 11.01 -11.82 1.78
CA HIS A 96 11.70 -10.54 1.97
C HIS A 96 12.80 -10.65 3.01
N HIS A 97 13.81 -9.80 2.93
CA HIS A 97 14.86 -9.68 3.96
C HIS A 97 14.51 -8.64 5.03
N SER A 98 13.98 -7.49 4.63
CA SER A 98 13.66 -6.36 5.52
C SER A 98 12.29 -5.75 5.25
N LYS A 99 11.78 -5.89 4.04
CA LYS A 99 10.42 -5.50 3.72
C LYS A 99 9.44 -6.35 4.50
N ASN A 100 8.44 -5.71 5.06
CA ASN A 100 7.29 -6.39 5.66
C ASN A 100 5.99 -5.81 5.11
N GLU A 101 4.97 -6.63 5.11
CA GLU A 101 3.66 -6.30 4.59
C GLU A 101 2.59 -6.66 5.61
N LYS A 102 1.54 -5.86 5.66
CA LYS A 102 0.33 -6.11 6.45
C LYS A 102 -0.83 -6.25 5.50
N PHE A 103 -1.51 -7.38 5.56
CA PHE A 103 -2.66 -7.69 4.73
C PHE A 103 -3.93 -7.69 5.55
N ILE A 104 -5.03 -7.24 4.96
CA ILE A 104 -6.38 -7.41 5.48
C ILE A 104 -7.31 -7.84 4.34
N VAL A 105 -8.06 -8.91 4.58
CA VAL A 105 -9.10 -9.37 3.65
C VAL A 105 -10.32 -8.46 3.80
N ILE A 106 -10.69 -7.79 2.71
CA ILE A 106 -11.84 -6.86 2.68
C ILE A 106 -13.10 -7.56 2.17
N ARG A 107 -12.92 -8.51 1.24
CA ARG A 107 -14.01 -9.30 0.67
C ARG A 107 -13.51 -10.70 0.33
N GLY A 108 -14.32 -11.70 0.63
CA GLY A 108 -14.05 -13.10 0.31
C GLY A 108 -13.24 -13.82 1.39
N SER A 109 -12.60 -14.92 1.02
CA SER A 109 -11.81 -15.78 1.90
C SER A 109 -10.46 -16.09 1.28
N ALA A 110 -9.42 -16.11 2.09
CA ALA A 110 -8.05 -16.38 1.66
C ALA A 110 -7.36 -17.40 2.56
N CYS A 111 -6.58 -18.27 1.94
CA CYS A 111 -5.62 -19.12 2.60
C CYS A 111 -4.23 -18.51 2.45
N PHE A 112 -3.63 -18.08 3.57
CA PHE A 112 -2.24 -17.67 3.64
C PHE A 112 -1.37 -18.85 3.98
N LYS A 113 -0.31 -19.08 3.20
CA LYS A 113 0.67 -20.13 3.47
C LYS A 113 2.05 -19.51 3.63
N PHE A 114 2.79 -20.00 4.61
CA PHE A 114 4.13 -19.55 4.96
C PHE A 114 5.08 -20.74 5.07
N GLU A 115 6.34 -20.55 4.66
CA GLU A 115 7.43 -21.49 4.87
C GLU A 115 8.70 -20.75 5.24
N ASN A 116 9.30 -21.10 6.37
CA ASN A 116 10.59 -20.54 6.79
C ASN A 116 11.69 -21.03 5.84
N ILE A 117 12.48 -20.10 5.27
CA ILE A 117 13.50 -20.41 4.26
C ILE A 117 14.68 -21.21 4.81
N VAL A 118 14.87 -21.24 6.12
CA VAL A 118 15.98 -21.90 6.81
C VAL A 118 15.56 -23.23 7.43
N THR A 119 14.45 -23.22 8.20
CA THR A 119 14.00 -24.38 8.95
C THR A 119 13.01 -25.25 8.19
N SER A 120 12.45 -24.75 7.07
CA SER A 120 11.35 -25.38 6.34
C SER A 120 10.07 -25.59 7.17
N GLU A 121 9.96 -24.89 8.30
CA GLU A 121 8.74 -24.84 9.10
C GLU A 121 7.62 -24.21 8.27
N ARG A 122 6.42 -24.79 8.34
CA ARG A 122 5.24 -24.36 7.58
C ARG A 122 4.13 -23.91 8.51
N TYR A 123 3.44 -22.90 8.05
CA TYR A 123 2.24 -22.37 8.72
C TYR A 123 1.17 -22.03 7.69
N GLU A 124 -0.07 -22.39 8.00
CA GLU A 124 -1.22 -22.09 7.15
C GLU A 124 -2.30 -21.39 7.99
N LEU A 125 -2.89 -20.35 7.44
CA LEU A 125 -3.91 -19.54 8.08
C LEU A 125 -5.03 -19.22 7.09
N ASN A 126 -6.27 -19.64 7.43
CA ASN A 126 -7.46 -19.21 6.69
C ASN A 126 -8.05 -17.96 7.34
N VAL A 127 -8.36 -16.97 6.53
CA VAL A 127 -8.91 -15.67 6.94
C VAL A 127 -10.01 -15.26 5.98
N SER A 128 -11.11 -14.79 6.52
CA SER A 128 -12.22 -14.20 5.76
C SER A 128 -12.35 -12.69 6.04
N SER A 129 -13.16 -12.01 5.23
CA SER A 129 -13.52 -10.62 5.47
C SER A 129 -14.21 -10.37 6.81
N ASP A 130 -14.81 -11.39 7.43
CA ASP A 130 -15.53 -11.28 8.71
C ASP A 130 -14.59 -11.40 9.92
N ASP A 131 -13.35 -11.85 9.71
CA ASP A 131 -12.38 -12.04 10.79
C ASP A 131 -11.72 -10.75 11.29
N PHE A 132 -11.66 -9.70 10.45
CA PHE A 132 -10.98 -8.42 10.74
C PHE A 132 -9.52 -8.58 11.21
N LYS A 133 -8.82 -9.56 10.66
CA LYS A 133 -7.44 -9.89 11.04
C LYS A 133 -6.43 -9.21 10.13
N ILE A 134 -5.37 -8.67 10.74
CA ILE A 134 -4.14 -8.32 10.04
C ILE A 134 -3.27 -9.58 9.96
N VAL A 135 -2.83 -9.92 8.75
CA VAL A 135 -1.82 -10.96 8.50
C VAL A 135 -0.54 -10.26 8.10
N GLU A 136 0.56 -10.55 8.80
CA GLU A 136 1.87 -9.93 8.53
C GLU A 136 2.79 -10.91 7.84
N THR A 137 3.58 -10.40 6.87
CA THR A 137 4.72 -11.15 6.36
C THR A 137 5.91 -10.98 7.29
N VAL A 138 6.59 -12.08 7.55
CA VAL A 138 7.78 -12.10 8.41
C VAL A 138 9.01 -12.27 7.53
N PRO A 139 10.06 -11.43 7.66
CA PRO A 139 11.30 -11.61 6.93
C PRO A 139 11.85 -13.02 7.06
N GLY A 140 12.34 -13.57 5.94
CA GLY A 140 12.83 -14.95 5.90
C GLY A 140 11.75 -16.04 5.84
N TRP A 141 10.47 -15.66 5.72
CA TRP A 141 9.39 -16.59 5.43
C TRP A 141 8.85 -16.34 4.02
N THR A 142 8.92 -17.36 3.16
CA THR A 142 8.20 -17.32 1.88
C THR A 142 6.71 -17.41 2.18
N HIS A 143 5.92 -16.69 1.40
CA HIS A 143 4.47 -16.63 1.61
C HIS A 143 3.72 -16.60 0.29
N ASN A 144 2.50 -17.09 0.34
CA ASN A 144 1.50 -16.89 -0.71
C ASN A 144 0.11 -16.72 -0.11
N ILE A 145 -0.80 -16.22 -0.94
CA ILE A 145 -2.19 -15.94 -0.60
C ILE A 145 -3.04 -16.53 -1.72
N THR A 146 -3.85 -17.51 -1.38
CA THR A 146 -4.77 -18.16 -2.33
C THR A 146 -6.20 -17.76 -2.03
N ASN A 147 -6.95 -17.35 -3.04
CA ASN A 147 -8.40 -17.23 -2.92
C ASN A 147 -9.01 -18.63 -2.82
N ASN A 148 -9.46 -19.00 -1.64
CA ASN A 148 -10.12 -20.29 -1.37
C ASN A 148 -11.65 -20.18 -1.31
N GLY A 149 -12.20 -19.00 -1.64
CA GLY A 149 -13.64 -18.77 -1.77
C GLY A 149 -14.15 -18.99 -3.20
N SER A 150 -15.46 -18.84 -3.37
CA SER A 150 -16.16 -18.94 -4.66
C SER A 150 -16.28 -17.63 -5.42
N ASP A 151 -16.04 -16.50 -4.73
CA ASP A 151 -16.15 -15.16 -5.28
C ASP A 151 -14.80 -14.48 -5.41
N GLU A 152 -14.77 -13.30 -6.02
CA GLU A 152 -13.55 -12.49 -6.11
C GLU A 152 -13.07 -12.07 -4.73
N LEU A 153 -11.82 -12.39 -4.43
CA LEU A 153 -11.10 -11.95 -3.24
C LEU A 153 -10.62 -10.50 -3.42
N VAL A 154 -10.80 -9.66 -2.40
CA VAL A 154 -10.21 -8.32 -2.32
C VAL A 154 -9.36 -8.23 -1.07
N VAL A 155 -8.09 -7.89 -1.23
CA VAL A 155 -7.11 -7.76 -0.15
C VAL A 155 -6.47 -6.38 -0.21
N MET A 156 -6.52 -5.63 0.88
CA MET A 156 -5.73 -4.42 1.06
C MET A 156 -4.40 -4.78 1.72
N LEU A 157 -3.35 -4.07 1.32
CA LEU A 157 -2.02 -4.26 1.90
C LEU A 157 -1.30 -2.93 2.10
N TRP A 158 -0.54 -2.89 3.17
CA TRP A 158 0.48 -1.88 3.41
C TRP A 158 1.86 -2.56 3.39
N ALA A 159 2.84 -1.91 2.77
CA ALA A 159 4.24 -2.30 2.82
C ALA A 159 5.06 -1.17 3.45
N ASN A 160 6.08 -1.50 4.25
CA ASN A 160 6.92 -0.52 4.94
C ASN A 160 7.82 0.32 4.01
N GLU A 161 7.85 -0.03 2.72
CA GLU A 161 8.62 0.67 1.70
C GLU A 161 7.81 0.85 0.41
N ILE A 162 8.20 1.85 -0.40
CA ILE A 162 7.72 1.98 -1.77
C ILE A 162 8.42 0.92 -2.62
N PHE A 163 7.66 0.17 -3.43
CA PHE A 163 8.22 -0.86 -4.30
C PHE A 163 9.17 -0.25 -5.33
N ASN A 164 10.45 -0.66 -5.27
CA ASN A 164 11.47 -0.28 -6.24
C ASN A 164 11.73 -1.43 -7.21
N ARG A 165 11.39 -1.25 -8.49
CA ARG A 165 11.56 -2.29 -9.52
C ARG A 165 13.02 -2.62 -9.83
N SER A 166 13.93 -1.68 -9.65
CA SER A 166 15.35 -1.88 -9.93
C SER A 166 16.09 -2.62 -8.81
N GLU A 167 15.59 -2.53 -7.58
CA GLU A 167 16.19 -3.15 -6.40
C GLU A 167 15.07 -3.67 -5.46
N PRO A 168 14.29 -4.67 -5.89
CA PRO A 168 13.18 -5.15 -5.07
C PRO A 168 13.69 -6.04 -3.95
N ASP A 169 13.33 -5.75 -2.70
CA ASP A 169 13.46 -6.71 -1.60
C ASP A 169 12.32 -7.75 -1.68
N THR A 170 12.28 -8.44 -2.82
CA THR A 170 11.26 -9.46 -3.13
C THR A 170 11.93 -10.59 -3.90
N ILE A 171 12.22 -11.69 -3.23
CA ILE A 171 12.95 -12.82 -3.77
C ILE A 171 11.98 -13.97 -4.05
N ALA A 172 11.85 -14.34 -5.32
CA ALA A 172 10.96 -15.41 -5.74
C ALA A 172 11.37 -16.74 -5.09
N ARG A 173 10.42 -17.38 -4.45
CA ARG A 173 10.57 -18.74 -3.90
C ARG A 173 9.19 -19.38 -3.75
N VAL A 174 8.95 -20.41 -4.53
CA VAL A 174 7.71 -21.18 -4.45
C VAL A 174 7.73 -22.01 -3.17
N LEU A 175 6.58 -22.09 -2.51
CA LEU A 175 6.35 -23.02 -1.39
C LEU A 175 6.44 -24.46 -1.90
N SER A 176 7.23 -25.28 -1.24
CA SER A 176 7.46 -26.68 -1.59
C SER A 176 6.32 -27.62 -1.18
#